data_e379e3a7100846ba6051064d1a30fd7e
#
_entry.id   e379e3a7100846ba6051064d1a30fd7e
#
_cell.length_a   1.000
_cell.length_b   1.000
_cell.length_c   1.000
_cell.angle_alpha   90.00
_cell.angle_beta   90.00
_cell.angle_gamma   90.00
#
_symmetry.space_group_name_H-M   'P 1'
#
loop_
_entity.id
_entity.type
_entity.pdbx_description
1 polymer ?
#
loop_
_entity_poly.entity_id
_entity_poly.type
_entity_poly.pdbx_seq_one_letter_code
_entity_poly.pdbx_strand_id
1 'polypeptide(L)'
;MKLIRIEQNCIEVTWPYVKEFVQKPLDRSMGERDINDVYLSLIHGQMQLWVAVEDDEGILGVCITQLIDYPKYRSISLPLIGTKPHTLHKWFDYGMGDDSPIIEWGKQQGAKTVEGYARDGWLKFTEKYNFKKYYTMIVREIE
;
A
#
# COMPACT_ATOMS: atom_id res chain seq x y z
N MET A 1 -4.18 11.19 13.36
CA MET A 1 -3.58 9.98 12.77
C MET A 1 -2.21 10.29 12.20
N LYS A 2 -1.29 9.36 12.33
CA LYS A 2 0.04 9.45 11.70
C LYS A 2 0.24 8.28 10.77
N LEU A 3 0.85 8.54 9.62
CA LEU A 3 1.27 7.50 8.69
C LEU A 3 2.81 7.48 8.68
N ILE A 4 3.39 6.38 9.08
CA ILE A 4 4.82 6.27 9.34
C ILE A 4 5.43 5.19 8.43
N ARG A 5 6.50 5.55 7.72
CA ARG A 5 7.30 4.56 6.98
C ARG A 5 8.23 3.86 7.97
N ILE A 6 8.16 2.55 8.00
CA ILE A 6 9.01 1.73 8.86
C ILE A 6 10.39 1.56 8.19
N GLU A 7 11.43 1.94 8.90
CA GLU A 7 12.80 1.75 8.42
C GLU A 7 13.07 0.27 8.13
N GLN A 8 13.85 0.01 7.09
CA GLN A 8 14.15 -1.35 6.64
C GLN A 8 14.70 -2.22 7.77
N ASN A 9 15.57 -1.68 8.61
CA ASN A 9 16.15 -2.41 9.72
C ASN A 9 15.19 -2.60 10.92
N CYS A 10 14.00 -2.01 10.87
CA CYS A 10 12.96 -2.15 11.90
C CYS A 10 11.83 -3.09 11.47
N ILE A 11 11.87 -3.64 10.27
CA ILE A 11 10.81 -4.53 9.76
C ILE A 11 10.64 -5.75 10.66
N GLU A 12 11.72 -6.42 11.01
CA GLU A 12 11.67 -7.65 11.80
C GLU A 12 10.97 -7.42 13.15
N VAL A 13 11.31 -6.36 13.86
CA VAL A 13 10.74 -6.07 15.17
C VAL A 13 9.29 -5.58 15.06
N THR A 14 8.91 -4.94 13.97
CA THR A 14 7.56 -4.42 13.74
C THR A 14 6.61 -5.51 13.23
N TRP A 15 7.14 -6.50 12.53
CA TRP A 15 6.35 -7.49 11.81
C TRP A 15 5.25 -8.19 12.62
N PRO A 16 5.50 -8.65 13.87
CA PRO A 16 4.44 -9.29 14.65
C PRO A 16 3.20 -8.42 14.88
N TYR A 17 3.35 -7.10 14.87
CA TYR A 17 2.26 -6.16 15.12
C TYR A 17 1.44 -5.84 13.86
N VAL A 18 1.98 -6.09 12.68
CA VAL A 18 1.36 -5.68 11.41
C VAL A 18 1.00 -6.86 10.51
N LYS A 19 1.53 -8.03 10.76
CA LYS A 19 1.38 -9.23 9.93
C LYS A 19 -0.08 -9.53 9.55
N GLU A 20 -1.00 -9.44 10.53
CA GLU A 20 -2.41 -9.72 10.29
C GLU A 20 -3.05 -8.71 9.33
N PHE A 21 -2.64 -7.44 9.40
CA PHE A 21 -3.13 -6.41 8.48
C PHE A 21 -2.68 -6.70 7.04
N VAL A 22 -1.48 -7.22 6.88
CA VAL A 22 -0.94 -7.59 5.56
C VAL A 22 -1.65 -8.84 5.03
N GLN A 23 -1.96 -9.80 5.90
CA GLN A 23 -2.60 -11.05 5.50
C GLN A 23 -4.00 -10.83 4.89
N LYS A 24 -4.78 -9.88 5.42
CA LYS A 24 -6.15 -9.62 4.94
C LYS A 24 -6.24 -9.37 3.43
N PRO A 25 -5.51 -8.40 2.85
CA PRO A 25 -5.55 -8.21 1.41
C PRO A 25 -4.95 -9.37 0.62
N LEU A 26 -4.00 -10.11 1.19
CA LEU A 26 -3.44 -11.30 0.55
C LEU A 26 -4.49 -12.39 0.40
N ASP A 27 -5.37 -12.56 1.38
CA ASP A 27 -6.44 -13.56 1.32
C ASP A 27 -7.43 -13.29 0.19
N ARG A 28 -7.49 -12.06 -0.29
CA ARG A 28 -8.38 -11.63 -1.39
C ARG A 28 -7.65 -11.52 -2.73
N SER A 29 -6.36 -11.80 -2.75
CA SER A 29 -5.53 -11.73 -3.95
C SER A 29 -5.69 -12.98 -4.81
N MET A 30 -5.02 -12.98 -5.96
CA MET A 30 -5.02 -14.13 -6.87
C MET A 30 -3.98 -15.19 -6.51
N GLY A 31 -3.29 -15.03 -5.38
CA GLY A 31 -2.24 -15.94 -4.97
C GLY A 31 -0.88 -15.67 -5.61
N GLU A 32 -0.69 -14.50 -6.19
CA GLU A 32 0.58 -14.12 -6.84
C GLU A 32 1.74 -13.97 -5.85
N ARG A 33 1.43 -13.78 -4.56
CA ARG A 33 2.43 -13.76 -3.47
C ARG A 33 1.79 -14.17 -2.16
N ASP A 34 2.58 -14.74 -1.26
CA ASP A 34 2.16 -15.07 0.10
C ASP A 34 2.78 -14.11 1.13
N ILE A 35 2.46 -14.33 2.41
CA ILE A 35 2.92 -13.47 3.50
C ILE A 35 4.45 -13.47 3.65
N ASN A 36 5.09 -14.60 3.37
CA ASN A 36 6.56 -14.69 3.45
C ASN A 36 7.22 -13.93 2.31
N ASP A 37 6.64 -13.95 1.11
CA ASP A 37 7.14 -13.17 -0.01
C ASP A 37 7.13 -11.68 0.30
N VAL A 38 6.06 -11.19 0.93
CA VAL A 38 5.96 -9.79 1.34
C VAL A 38 7.02 -9.47 2.39
N TYR A 39 7.15 -10.31 3.42
CA TYR A 39 8.14 -10.11 4.47
C TYR A 39 9.57 -10.02 3.91
N LEU A 40 9.95 -10.93 3.04
CA LEU A 40 11.27 -10.92 2.41
C LEU A 40 11.48 -9.68 1.56
N SER A 41 10.48 -9.26 0.80
CA SER A 41 10.56 -8.04 -0.01
C SER A 41 10.76 -6.78 0.85
N LEU A 42 10.14 -6.73 2.02
CA LEU A 42 10.32 -5.63 2.96
C LEU A 42 11.73 -5.64 3.57
N ILE A 43 12.21 -6.79 3.98
CA ILE A 43 13.56 -6.93 4.57
C ILE A 43 14.65 -6.55 3.57
N HIS A 44 14.46 -6.92 2.30
CA HIS A 44 15.45 -6.62 1.25
C HIS A 44 15.27 -5.22 0.63
N GLY A 45 14.32 -4.42 1.12
CA GLY A 45 14.11 -3.06 0.64
C GLY A 45 13.43 -2.96 -0.72
N GLN A 46 12.89 -4.05 -1.24
CA GLN A 46 12.15 -4.07 -2.51
C GLN A 46 10.75 -3.51 -2.38
N MET A 47 10.21 -3.56 -1.17
CA MET A 47 8.92 -2.95 -0.80
C MET A 47 9.10 -2.11 0.45
N GLN A 48 8.17 -1.22 0.70
CA GLN A 48 8.16 -0.35 1.87
C GLN A 48 6.88 -0.59 2.68
N LEU A 49 7.02 -0.57 4.00
CA LEU A 49 5.91 -0.72 4.94
C LEU A 49 5.56 0.62 5.55
N TRP A 50 4.28 0.98 5.45
CA TRP A 50 3.71 2.18 6.06
C TRP A 50 2.67 1.77 7.07
N VAL A 51 2.74 2.34 8.26
CA VAL A 51 1.82 2.03 9.35
C VAL A 51 1.03 3.26 9.72
N ALA A 52 -0.29 3.13 9.75
CA ALA A 52 -1.20 4.19 10.19
C ALA A 52 -1.50 3.98 11.67
N VAL A 53 -1.22 5.00 12.48
CA VAL A 53 -1.35 4.94 13.94
C VAL A 53 -2.23 6.08 14.43
N GLU A 54 -3.10 5.77 15.38
CA GLU A 54 -3.92 6.73 16.10
C GLU A 54 -3.55 6.66 17.57
N ASP A 55 -3.41 7.81 18.25
CA ASP A 55 -2.96 7.85 19.64
C ASP A 55 -3.83 7.03 20.59
N ASP A 56 -5.16 7.05 20.36
CA ASP A 56 -6.12 6.37 21.23
C ASP A 56 -6.41 4.92 20.82
N GLU A 57 -6.15 4.55 19.56
CA GLU A 57 -6.57 3.27 18.99
C GLU A 57 -5.42 2.38 18.56
N GLY A 58 -4.19 2.89 18.59
CA GLY A 58 -3.02 2.15 18.13
C GLY A 58 -2.96 2.05 16.61
N ILE A 59 -2.59 0.88 16.11
CA ILE A 59 -2.46 0.64 14.67
C ILE A 59 -3.84 0.50 14.03
N LEU A 60 -4.14 1.36 13.06
CA LEU A 60 -5.37 1.30 12.28
C LEU A 60 -5.22 0.48 10.99
N GLY A 61 -4.03 0.39 10.48
CA GLY A 61 -3.81 -0.34 9.25
C GLY A 61 -2.41 -0.16 8.71
N VAL A 62 -2.17 -0.83 7.59
CA VAL A 62 -0.88 -0.79 6.90
C VAL A 62 -1.08 -0.59 5.40
N CYS A 63 -0.06 -0.03 4.78
CA CYS A 63 0.05 0.05 3.33
C CYS A 63 1.43 -0.45 2.93
N ILE A 64 1.48 -1.27 1.91
CA ILE A 64 2.72 -1.69 1.28
C ILE A 64 2.86 -0.90 0.00
N THR A 65 4.02 -0.31 -0.23
CA THR A 65 4.36 0.36 -1.48
C THR A 65 5.51 -0.36 -2.16
N GLN A 66 5.60 -0.15 -3.46
CA GLN A 66 6.71 -0.64 -4.27
C GLN A 66 6.98 0.37 -5.38
N LEU A 67 8.24 0.73 -5.59
CA LEU A 67 8.62 1.58 -6.71
C LEU A 67 8.71 0.72 -7.97
N ILE A 68 8.08 1.19 -9.04
CA ILE A 68 8.12 0.53 -10.34
C ILE A 68 8.76 1.48 -11.34
N ASP A 69 9.81 1.02 -12.00
CA ASP A 69 10.53 1.79 -13.02
C ASP A 69 10.03 1.38 -14.41
N TYR A 70 9.22 2.25 -15.01
CA TYR A 70 8.87 2.15 -16.42
C TYR A 70 9.93 2.87 -17.24
N PRO A 71 10.05 2.58 -18.54
CA PRO A 71 11.06 3.28 -19.38
C PRO A 71 10.94 4.80 -19.37
N LYS A 72 9.75 5.34 -19.17
CA LYS A 72 9.48 6.79 -19.26
C LYS A 72 9.29 7.48 -17.90
N TYR A 73 8.98 6.74 -16.85
CA TYR A 73 8.78 7.33 -15.53
C TYR A 73 8.77 6.26 -14.44
N ARG A 74 8.90 6.72 -13.20
CA ARG A 74 8.78 5.88 -12.01
C ARG A 74 7.40 6.07 -11.38
N SER A 75 6.82 4.98 -10.89
CA SER A 75 5.53 4.98 -10.23
C SER A 75 5.63 4.38 -8.83
N ILE A 76 4.79 4.86 -7.92
CA ILE A 76 4.55 4.19 -6.63
C ILE A 76 3.41 3.22 -6.86
N SER A 77 3.65 1.93 -6.66
CA SER A 77 2.59 0.93 -6.66
C SER A 77 2.09 0.69 -5.24
N LEU A 78 0.78 0.44 -5.10
CA LEU A 78 0.12 0.12 -3.85
C LEU A 78 -0.39 -1.33 -3.90
N PRO A 79 0.49 -2.34 -3.80
CA PRO A 79 0.04 -3.72 -3.94
C PRO A 79 -0.88 -4.19 -2.81
N LEU A 80 -0.73 -3.67 -1.60
CA LEU A 80 -1.50 -4.14 -0.46
C LEU A 80 -1.87 -2.98 0.46
N ILE A 81 -3.15 -2.91 0.84
CA ILE A 81 -3.66 -2.00 1.86
C ILE A 81 -4.56 -2.83 2.77
N GLY A 82 -4.21 -2.93 4.04
CA GLY A 82 -5.01 -3.64 5.04
C GLY A 82 -5.32 -2.73 6.22
N THR A 83 -6.61 -2.53 6.50
CA THR A 83 -7.06 -1.62 7.56
C THR A 83 -8.06 -2.30 8.48
N LYS A 84 -8.24 -1.75 9.68
CA LYS A 84 -9.34 -2.13 10.56
C LYS A 84 -10.67 -1.86 9.84
N PRO A 85 -11.73 -2.63 10.14
CA PRO A 85 -13.04 -2.39 9.53
C PRO A 85 -13.48 -0.93 9.68
N HIS A 86 -14.07 -0.38 8.61
CA HIS A 86 -14.65 0.96 8.57
C HIS A 86 -13.64 2.12 8.71
N THR A 87 -12.34 1.88 8.53
CA THR A 87 -11.30 2.92 8.62
C THR A 87 -10.63 3.27 7.30
N LEU A 88 -11.02 2.62 6.20
CA LEU A 88 -10.40 2.82 4.90
C LEU A 88 -10.44 4.28 4.43
N HIS A 89 -11.57 4.96 4.64
CA HIS A 89 -11.71 6.37 4.26
C HIS A 89 -10.73 7.29 5.02
N LYS A 90 -10.48 7.02 6.30
CA LYS A 90 -9.49 7.76 7.09
C LYS A 90 -8.09 7.53 6.53
N TRP A 91 -7.80 6.28 6.18
CA TRP A 91 -6.51 5.94 5.59
C TRP A 91 -6.28 6.72 4.30
N PHE A 92 -7.28 6.77 3.41
CA PHE A 92 -7.17 7.52 2.16
C PHE A 92 -6.95 9.01 2.39
N ASP A 93 -7.63 9.60 3.35
CA ASP A 93 -7.43 11.03 3.67
C ASP A 93 -5.97 11.32 4.05
N TYR A 94 -5.33 10.47 4.83
CA TYR A 94 -3.93 10.63 5.24
C TYR A 94 -2.95 10.08 4.21
N GLY A 95 -3.28 8.95 3.61
CA GLY A 95 -2.38 8.25 2.70
C GLY A 95 -2.30 8.86 1.31
N MET A 96 -3.37 9.48 0.85
CA MET A 96 -3.47 10.02 -0.52
C MET A 96 -3.99 11.45 -0.58
N GLY A 97 -4.20 12.11 0.56
CA GLY A 97 -4.57 13.51 0.63
C GLY A 97 -3.41 14.45 0.34
N ASP A 98 -3.67 15.77 0.49
CA ASP A 98 -2.70 16.81 0.14
C ASP A 98 -1.38 16.72 0.91
N ASP A 99 -1.42 16.26 2.16
CA ASP A 99 -0.25 16.16 3.02
C ASP A 99 0.27 14.71 3.15
N SER A 100 0.03 13.88 2.14
CA SER A 100 0.40 12.47 2.18
C SER A 100 1.91 12.26 2.33
N PRO A 101 2.36 11.58 3.40
CA PRO A 101 3.76 11.19 3.53
C PRO A 101 4.23 10.25 2.42
N ILE A 102 3.35 9.42 1.88
CA ILE A 102 3.67 8.51 0.78
C ILE A 102 3.96 9.29 -0.49
N ILE A 103 3.11 10.26 -0.83
CA ILE A 103 3.30 11.08 -2.03
C ILE A 103 4.57 11.93 -1.89
N GLU A 104 4.80 12.53 -0.73
CA GLU A 104 6.01 13.31 -0.49
C GLU A 104 7.27 12.45 -0.62
N TRP A 105 7.26 11.29 0.00
CA TRP A 105 8.36 10.33 -0.16
C TRP A 105 8.56 9.92 -1.62
N GLY A 106 7.47 9.67 -2.33
CA GLY A 106 7.52 9.32 -3.75
C GLY A 106 8.16 10.40 -4.61
N LYS A 107 7.83 11.67 -4.34
CA LYS A 107 8.47 12.80 -5.02
C LYS A 107 9.98 12.80 -4.80
N GLN A 108 10.42 12.56 -3.57
CA GLN A 108 11.84 12.45 -3.23
C GLN A 108 12.50 11.30 -3.97
N GLN A 109 11.77 10.23 -4.27
CA GLN A 109 12.26 9.09 -5.04
C GLN A 109 12.14 9.27 -6.55
N GLY A 110 11.66 10.42 -7.01
CA GLY A 110 11.49 10.72 -8.43
C GLY A 110 10.26 10.10 -9.07
N ALA A 111 9.30 9.65 -8.27
CA ALA A 111 8.06 9.09 -8.78
C ALA A 111 7.15 10.17 -9.38
N LYS A 112 6.45 9.83 -10.46
CA LYS A 112 5.52 10.72 -11.17
C LYS A 112 4.06 10.34 -10.96
N THR A 113 3.79 9.08 -10.60
CA THR A 113 2.43 8.56 -10.47
C THR A 113 2.32 7.64 -9.26
N VAL A 114 1.08 7.44 -8.82
CA VAL A 114 0.70 6.39 -7.87
C VAL A 114 -0.30 5.50 -8.58
N GLU A 115 -0.10 4.20 -8.51
CA GLU A 115 -0.96 3.24 -9.18
C GLU A 115 -1.33 2.07 -8.25
N GLY A 116 -2.43 1.39 -8.56
CA GLY A 116 -2.83 0.20 -7.82
C GLY A 116 -3.88 -0.58 -8.58
N TYR A 117 -4.08 -1.82 -8.14
CA TYR A 117 -5.14 -2.68 -8.61
C TYR A 117 -6.23 -2.73 -7.55
N ALA A 118 -7.45 -2.41 -7.93
CA ALA A 118 -8.56 -2.35 -6.98
C ALA A 118 -9.85 -2.77 -7.68
N ARG A 119 -10.82 -3.19 -6.88
CA ARG A 119 -12.18 -3.45 -7.39
C ARG A 119 -12.85 -2.13 -7.73
N ASP A 120 -13.79 -2.15 -8.68
CA ASP A 120 -14.50 -0.94 -9.12
C ASP A 120 -15.16 -0.17 -7.98
N GLY A 121 -15.57 -0.85 -6.91
CA GLY A 121 -16.14 -0.19 -5.73
C GLY A 121 -15.20 0.80 -5.05
N TRP A 122 -13.89 0.67 -5.25
CA TRP A 122 -12.91 1.61 -4.69
C TRP A 122 -12.89 2.95 -5.42
N LEU A 123 -13.40 3.02 -6.64
CA LEU A 123 -13.40 4.26 -7.44
C LEU A 123 -14.11 5.41 -6.72
N LYS A 124 -15.14 5.11 -5.94
CA LYS A 124 -15.84 6.13 -5.15
C LYS A 124 -14.92 6.85 -4.15
N PHE A 125 -13.98 6.11 -3.57
CA PHE A 125 -13.01 6.67 -2.62
C PHE A 125 -11.87 7.35 -3.34
N THR A 126 -11.38 6.76 -4.42
CA THR A 126 -10.13 7.18 -5.07
C THR A 126 -10.32 8.40 -5.95
N GLU A 127 -11.50 8.65 -6.50
CA GLU A 127 -11.79 9.84 -7.31
C GLU A 127 -11.52 11.15 -6.56
N LYS A 128 -11.82 11.19 -5.27
CA LYS A 128 -11.55 12.36 -4.41
C LYS A 128 -10.07 12.75 -4.36
N TYR A 129 -9.19 11.80 -4.63
CA TYR A 129 -7.74 11.95 -4.56
C TYR A 129 -7.10 11.92 -5.94
N ASN A 130 -7.87 12.24 -6.97
CA ASN A 130 -7.42 12.38 -8.37
C ASN A 130 -7.00 11.07 -9.03
N PHE A 131 -7.41 9.93 -8.50
CA PHE A 131 -7.22 8.66 -9.19
C PHE A 131 -8.25 8.50 -10.31
N LYS A 132 -7.83 7.88 -11.39
CA LYS A 132 -8.68 7.55 -12.54
C LYS A 132 -8.47 6.09 -12.91
N LYS A 133 -9.53 5.47 -13.40
CA LYS A 133 -9.43 4.13 -13.95
C LYS A 133 -8.85 4.20 -15.36
N TYR A 134 -7.73 3.52 -15.60
CA TYR A 134 -7.09 3.46 -16.93
C TYR A 134 -7.32 2.13 -17.62
N TYR A 135 -7.14 1.02 -16.90
CA TYR A 135 -7.17 -0.31 -17.50
C TYR A 135 -8.01 -1.25 -16.65
N THR A 136 -8.48 -2.32 -17.30
CA THR A 136 -9.06 -3.46 -16.60
C THR A 136 -8.08 -4.63 -16.76
N MET A 137 -7.68 -5.24 -15.65
CA MET A 137 -6.86 -6.43 -15.67
C MET A 137 -7.72 -7.64 -16.04
N ILE A 138 -7.31 -8.38 -17.05
CA ILE A 138 -7.95 -9.64 -17.42
C ILE A 138 -6.95 -10.78 -17.24
N VAL A 139 -7.42 -11.92 -16.74
CA VAL A 139 -6.57 -13.06 -16.43
C VAL A 139 -7.18 -14.32 -16.97
N ARG A 140 -6.36 -15.17 -17.58
CA ARG A 140 -6.71 -16.53 -17.95
C ARG A 140 -5.72 -17.47 -17.31
N GLU A 141 -6.21 -18.42 -16.56
CA GLU A 141 -5.38 -19.52 -16.06
C GLU A 141 -5.07 -20.48 -17.20
N ILE A 142 -3.84 -20.95 -17.28
CA ILE A 142 -3.40 -21.87 -18.33
C ILE A 142 -3.12 -23.29 -17.84
N GLU A 143 -3.37 -23.54 -16.57
CA GLU A 143 -3.33 -24.87 -15.94
C GLU A 143 -4.58 -25.12 -15.11
#